data_504e0089ff8f2fe163baa60a51a84260
#
_entry.id   504e0089ff8f2fe163baa60a51a84260
#
_cell.length_a   1.000
_cell.length_b   1.000
_cell.length_c   1.000
_cell.angle_alpha   90.00
_cell.angle_beta   90.00
_cell.angle_gamma   90.00
#
_symmetry.space_group_name_H-M   'P 1'
#
loop_
_entity.id
_entity.type
_entity.pdbx_description
1 polymer ?
#
loop_
_entity_poly.entity_id
_entity_poly.type
_entity_poly.pdbx_seq_one_letter_code
_entity_poly.pdbx_strand_id
1 'polypeptide(L)'
;MALVRFSAPIVPKCFETGAQVLSDSCGGLLSVIPFAHSDLEGIMAHRRIGQEALRLDARAGRQTSLDELHALLDWAPADRALASVYGAAKGEKAWPPLAMFKALLLATWYDLSDVMLAEALEDRASFRRFCGFARDEATPERTAFVRFRRQLVEVGLDQSLFAAIARGLEKKGAIVRKGTLIDATVIGSASKGDRDAAWAKHKSRAPVHGYKAHIAAHKDTGLIRAVETTAANEADVTIAPSIIPDAPGEVYGDKAYDALSVEVAIKAKGGTSKLMRKGHRWLPAERLEAHNRPLRPIRSRIEKIFGTWKRSYHFRSMRWIGLAKAKLQVHLAAIAYNVKRFWRLQRA
;
A
#
# COMPACT_ATOMS: atom_id res chain seq x y z
N MET A 1 37.91 34.25 22.56
CA MET A 1 36.82 35.25 22.47
C MET A 1 36.50 35.45 21.01
N ALA A 2 35.45 34.83 20.52
CA ALA A 2 34.86 35.11 19.21
C ALA A 2 33.36 34.84 19.34
N LEU A 3 32.58 35.91 19.28
CA LEU A 3 31.11 35.91 19.35
C LEU A 3 30.52 35.42 18.04
N VAL A 4 29.74 34.34 18.08
CA VAL A 4 28.91 33.91 16.98
C VAL A 4 27.52 34.54 17.15
N ARG A 5 27.15 35.39 16.20
CA ARG A 5 25.81 36.01 16.11
C ARG A 5 24.85 35.02 15.49
N PHE A 6 23.78 34.67 16.20
CA PHE A 6 22.60 34.00 15.66
C PHE A 6 21.73 35.01 14.91
N SER A 7 21.45 34.74 13.63
CA SER A 7 20.43 35.43 12.85
C SER A 7 19.09 34.70 13.02
N ALA A 8 18.06 35.49 13.40
CA ALA A 8 16.69 35.01 13.52
C ALA A 8 16.02 34.87 12.14
N PRO A 9 15.05 33.97 11.97
CA PRO A 9 14.33 33.80 10.70
C PRO A 9 13.28 34.89 10.52
N ILE A 10 13.19 35.37 9.27
CA ILE A 10 12.25 36.39 8.80
C ILE A 10 10.86 35.75 8.69
N VAL A 11 9.89 36.30 9.41
CA VAL A 11 8.46 35.97 9.29
C VAL A 11 7.85 36.88 8.21
N PRO A 12 7.12 36.38 7.22
CA PRO A 12 6.42 37.25 6.28
C PRO A 12 5.17 37.84 6.93
N LYS A 13 5.02 39.17 6.82
CA LYS A 13 3.88 39.95 7.27
C LYS A 13 2.62 39.57 6.46
N CYS A 14 1.52 39.26 7.18
CA CYS A 14 0.19 39.25 6.62
C CYS A 14 -0.22 40.64 6.17
N PHE A 15 -0.72 40.77 4.95
CA PHE A 15 -1.41 41.99 4.47
C PHE A 15 -2.84 41.96 5.01
N GLU A 16 -3.17 42.92 5.86
CA GLU A 16 -4.52 43.31 6.20
C GLU A 16 -5.09 44.14 5.06
N THR A 17 -6.15 43.68 4.42
CA THR A 17 -6.99 44.54 3.57
C THR A 17 -8.30 44.77 4.29
N GLY A 18 -8.52 46.05 4.60
CA GLY A 18 -9.67 46.55 5.34
C GLY A 18 -10.98 46.35 4.60
N ALA A 19 -11.96 45.87 5.33
CA ALA A 19 -13.36 45.90 4.93
C ALA A 19 -13.99 47.18 5.44
N GLN A 20 -14.38 48.09 4.55
CA GLN A 20 -15.27 49.21 4.87
C GLN A 20 -16.71 48.72 4.97
N VAL A 21 -17.31 48.92 6.13
CA VAL A 21 -18.72 48.73 6.37
C VAL A 21 -19.48 49.94 5.87
N LEU A 22 -20.30 49.81 4.87
CA LEU A 22 -21.35 50.77 4.54
C LEU A 22 -22.71 50.13 4.99
N SER A 23 -23.29 50.78 5.98
CA SER A 23 -24.67 50.57 6.38
C SER A 23 -25.61 51.31 5.43
N ASP A 24 -26.48 50.65 4.73
CA ASP A 24 -27.76 51.25 4.33
C ASP A 24 -28.87 50.21 4.22
N SER A 25 -29.97 50.61 4.83
CA SER A 25 -31.24 49.90 4.95
C SER A 25 -31.92 49.75 3.59
N CYS A 26 -32.31 48.54 3.25
CA CYS A 26 -33.59 48.23 2.57
C CYS A 26 -33.75 46.72 2.35
N GLY A 27 -34.97 46.23 2.66
CA GLY A 27 -35.31 44.82 2.57
C GLY A 27 -35.23 44.28 1.13
N GLY A 28 -34.49 43.21 1.00
CA GLY A 28 -34.44 42.46 -0.23
C GLY A 28 -33.91 41.05 0.09
N LEU A 29 -34.67 40.04 -0.32
CA LEU A 29 -34.28 38.64 -0.24
C LEU A 29 -32.82 38.47 -0.71
N LEU A 30 -31.93 38.12 0.20
CA LEU A 30 -30.61 37.61 -0.14
C LEU A 30 -30.78 36.21 -0.70
N SER A 31 -30.87 36.11 -2.03
CA SER A 31 -30.58 34.87 -2.74
C SER A 31 -29.10 34.56 -2.50
N VAL A 32 -28.84 33.55 -1.72
CA VAL A 32 -27.51 32.95 -1.59
C VAL A 32 -27.14 32.44 -2.99
N ILE A 33 -26.30 33.17 -3.69
CA ILE A 33 -25.68 32.70 -4.91
C ILE A 33 -24.73 31.58 -4.48
N PRO A 34 -24.96 30.32 -4.87
CA PRO A 34 -23.97 29.31 -4.62
C PRO A 34 -22.72 29.69 -5.42
N PHE A 35 -21.63 29.92 -4.73
CA PHE A 35 -20.32 30.05 -5.37
C PHE A 35 -20.12 28.81 -6.25
N ALA A 36 -20.18 29.02 -7.55
CA ALA A 36 -19.96 27.96 -8.50
C ALA A 36 -18.54 27.46 -8.33
N HIS A 37 -18.40 26.16 -8.12
CA HIS A 37 -17.14 25.42 -8.05
C HIS A 37 -16.36 25.45 -9.39
N SER A 38 -16.62 26.41 -10.26
CA SER A 38 -16.09 26.49 -11.63
C SER A 38 -14.68 27.08 -11.73
N ASP A 39 -14.18 27.79 -10.69
CA ASP A 39 -12.94 28.57 -10.83
C ASP A 39 -11.66 27.85 -10.36
N LEU A 40 -11.77 26.62 -9.84
CA LEU A 40 -10.62 25.75 -9.53
C LEU A 40 -10.27 24.77 -10.66
N GLU A 41 -10.98 24.81 -11.76
CA GLU A 41 -10.82 23.85 -12.88
C GLU A 41 -9.53 24.03 -13.71
N GLY A 42 -8.78 25.10 -13.50
CA GLY A 42 -7.56 25.38 -14.27
C GLY A 42 -6.30 24.62 -13.84
N ILE A 43 -6.30 23.98 -12.65
CA ILE A 43 -5.07 23.46 -12.01
C ILE A 43 -4.93 21.94 -12.12
N MET A 44 -5.99 21.19 -12.39
CA MET A 44 -5.95 19.72 -12.42
C MET A 44 -6.11 19.20 -13.84
N ALA A 45 -4.99 18.81 -14.45
CA ALA A 45 -4.97 18.29 -15.84
C ALA A 45 -5.42 16.82 -15.94
N HIS A 46 -6.43 16.41 -15.16
CA HIS A 46 -6.97 15.05 -15.23
C HIS A 46 -8.30 15.01 -16.00
N ARG A 47 -8.58 13.86 -16.62
CA ARG A 47 -9.90 13.59 -17.23
C ARG A 47 -10.95 13.47 -16.13
N ARG A 48 -12.16 13.96 -16.41
CA ARG A 48 -13.32 13.65 -15.58
C ARG A 48 -13.85 12.28 -15.97
N ILE A 49 -14.15 11.44 -15.00
CA ILE A 49 -14.75 10.12 -15.18
C ILE A 49 -15.97 9.97 -14.27
N GLY A 50 -16.79 8.93 -14.52
CA GLY A 50 -17.95 8.61 -13.69
C GLY A 50 -19.18 9.49 -14.01
N GLN A 51 -19.18 10.25 -15.13
CA GLN A 51 -20.30 11.05 -15.55
C GLN A 51 -21.24 10.19 -16.39
N GLU A 52 -22.14 9.47 -15.74
CA GLU A 52 -23.20 8.75 -16.46
C GLU A 52 -24.29 9.75 -16.90
N ALA A 53 -24.66 9.69 -18.18
CA ALA A 53 -25.89 10.32 -18.63
C ALA A 53 -27.07 9.72 -17.85
N LEU A 54 -27.98 10.57 -17.35
CA LEU A 54 -29.20 10.16 -16.67
C LEU A 54 -30.03 9.25 -17.61
N ARG A 55 -29.84 7.94 -17.51
CA ARG A 55 -30.69 6.94 -18.18
C ARG A 55 -31.67 6.40 -17.15
N LEU A 56 -32.91 6.76 -17.30
CA LEU A 56 -34.03 6.32 -16.43
C LEU A 56 -34.24 4.80 -16.42
N ASP A 57 -33.63 4.06 -17.36
CA ASP A 57 -33.82 2.61 -17.57
C ASP A 57 -32.61 1.74 -17.14
N ALA A 58 -31.62 2.30 -16.49
CA ALA A 58 -30.46 1.51 -16.04
C ALA A 58 -30.89 0.59 -14.88
N ARG A 59 -31.26 -0.66 -15.17
CA ARG A 59 -31.35 -1.70 -14.14
C ARG A 59 -30.01 -1.73 -13.41
N ALA A 60 -30.04 -1.43 -12.11
CA ALA A 60 -28.88 -1.57 -11.24
C ALA A 60 -28.34 -2.99 -11.41
N GLY A 61 -27.14 -3.14 -11.96
CA GLY A 61 -26.50 -4.44 -12.15
C GLY A 61 -26.37 -5.13 -10.78
N ARG A 62 -26.39 -6.46 -10.76
CA ARG A 62 -26.22 -7.23 -9.52
C ARG A 62 -24.93 -6.77 -8.81
N GLN A 63 -25.06 -6.46 -7.53
CA GLN A 63 -23.92 -6.10 -6.68
C GLN A 63 -22.87 -7.21 -6.67
N THR A 64 -21.62 -6.86 -6.90
CA THR A 64 -20.50 -7.80 -6.95
C THR A 64 -19.62 -7.66 -5.71
N SER A 65 -18.75 -8.64 -5.47
CA SER A 65 -17.75 -8.55 -4.40
C SER A 65 -16.80 -7.35 -4.56
N LEU A 66 -16.62 -6.83 -5.78
CA LEU A 66 -15.83 -5.61 -6.01
C LEU A 66 -16.58 -4.35 -5.56
N ASP A 67 -17.89 -4.31 -5.73
CA ASP A 67 -18.73 -3.20 -5.23
C ASP A 67 -18.69 -3.17 -3.70
N GLU A 68 -18.74 -4.34 -3.04
CA GLU A 68 -18.58 -4.46 -1.58
C GLU A 68 -17.18 -4.01 -1.13
N LEU A 69 -16.12 -4.43 -1.83
CA LEU A 69 -14.74 -4.01 -1.55
C LEU A 69 -14.56 -2.49 -1.74
N HIS A 70 -15.21 -1.92 -2.75
CA HIS A 70 -15.18 -0.48 -2.98
C HIS A 70 -15.84 0.30 -1.83
N ALA A 71 -17.02 -0.12 -1.39
CA ALA A 71 -17.76 0.50 -0.29
C ALA A 71 -17.09 0.31 1.08
N LEU A 72 -16.27 -0.74 1.23
CA LEU A 72 -15.58 -1.07 2.47
C LEU A 72 -14.54 -0.02 2.87
N LEU A 73 -13.89 0.63 1.90
CA LEU A 73 -12.77 1.54 2.13
C LEU A 73 -13.19 3.00 1.96
N ASP A 74 -12.65 3.86 2.83
CA ASP A 74 -12.55 5.28 2.55
C ASP A 74 -11.32 5.50 1.64
N TRP A 75 -11.56 5.87 0.39
CA TRP A 75 -10.52 6.09 -0.62
C TRP A 75 -9.91 7.49 -0.56
N ALA A 76 -10.51 8.43 0.17
CA ALA A 76 -10.02 9.81 0.25
C ALA A 76 -8.56 9.94 0.75
N PRO A 77 -8.06 9.13 1.72
CA PRO A 77 -6.65 9.17 2.09
C PRO A 77 -5.70 8.72 0.98
N ALA A 78 -6.12 7.74 0.16
CA ALA A 78 -5.32 7.31 -0.99
C ALA A 78 -5.35 8.36 -2.11
N ASP A 79 -6.51 8.97 -2.34
CA ASP A 79 -6.67 10.05 -3.32
C ASP A 79 -5.78 11.25 -2.98
N ARG A 80 -5.79 11.69 -1.72
CA ARG A 80 -4.86 12.74 -1.24
C ARG A 80 -3.39 12.36 -1.40
N ALA A 81 -3.02 11.11 -1.16
CA ALA A 81 -1.65 10.66 -1.36
C ALA A 81 -1.25 10.69 -2.86
N LEU A 82 -2.21 10.50 -3.75
CA LEU A 82 -2.03 10.52 -5.19
C LEU A 82 -2.08 11.95 -5.79
N ALA A 83 -2.43 12.96 -5.01
CA ALA A 83 -2.54 14.34 -5.50
C ALA A 83 -1.20 14.89 -6.05
N SER A 84 -0.07 14.31 -5.66
CA SER A 84 1.26 14.64 -6.20
C SER A 84 1.55 14.03 -7.58
N VAL A 85 0.69 13.15 -8.08
CA VAL A 85 0.81 12.58 -9.42
C VAL A 85 0.16 13.55 -10.41
N TYR A 86 0.99 14.29 -11.13
CA TYR A 86 0.53 15.33 -12.02
C TYR A 86 0.21 14.80 -13.43
N GLY A 87 -0.88 15.31 -13.99
CA GLY A 87 -1.11 15.23 -15.45
C GLY A 87 -0.26 16.26 -16.20
N ALA A 88 0.00 16.01 -17.47
CA ALA A 88 0.70 16.98 -18.30
C ALA A 88 -0.17 18.25 -18.49
N ALA A 89 0.45 19.43 -18.38
CA ALA A 89 -0.24 20.70 -18.59
C ALA A 89 -0.66 20.92 -20.05
N LYS A 90 0.01 20.25 -21.00
CA LYS A 90 -0.30 20.28 -22.44
C LYS A 90 -0.46 18.86 -22.98
N GLY A 91 -1.36 18.68 -23.93
CA GLY A 91 -1.64 17.41 -24.57
C GLY A 91 -2.89 16.72 -24.04
N GLU A 92 -2.95 15.41 -24.21
CA GLU A 92 -4.07 14.59 -23.75
C GLU A 92 -4.14 14.57 -22.22
N LYS A 93 -5.35 14.83 -21.66
CA LYS A 93 -5.57 14.83 -20.21
C LYS A 93 -5.25 13.45 -19.61
N ALA A 94 -4.49 13.45 -18.53
CA ALA A 94 -4.16 12.23 -17.80
C ALA A 94 -5.40 11.58 -17.17
N TRP A 95 -5.35 10.28 -16.98
CA TRP A 95 -6.37 9.53 -16.25
C TRP A 95 -6.34 9.88 -14.76
N PRO A 96 -7.49 9.88 -14.06
CA PRO A 96 -7.54 10.14 -12.64
C PRO A 96 -6.66 9.16 -11.86
N PRO A 97 -5.72 9.63 -11.02
CA PRO A 97 -4.75 8.78 -10.34
C PRO A 97 -5.39 7.71 -9.45
N LEU A 98 -6.51 8.02 -8.79
CA LEU A 98 -7.23 7.06 -7.95
C LEU A 98 -7.84 5.92 -8.79
N ALA A 99 -8.39 6.22 -9.96
CA ALA A 99 -8.90 5.18 -10.88
C ALA A 99 -7.77 4.27 -11.37
N MET A 100 -6.63 4.85 -11.74
CA MET A 100 -5.44 4.11 -12.13
C MET A 100 -4.88 3.23 -11.01
N PHE A 101 -4.84 3.74 -9.79
CA PHE A 101 -4.43 2.97 -8.61
C PHE A 101 -5.37 1.79 -8.34
N LYS A 102 -6.69 2.00 -8.40
CA LYS A 102 -7.67 0.92 -8.29
C LYS A 102 -7.51 -0.13 -9.38
N ALA A 103 -7.22 0.29 -10.61
CA ALA A 103 -6.94 -0.62 -11.72
C ALA A 103 -5.68 -1.49 -11.45
N LEU A 104 -4.61 -0.93 -10.85
CA LEU A 104 -3.44 -1.71 -10.43
C LEU A 104 -3.76 -2.74 -9.32
N LEU A 105 -4.72 -2.45 -8.44
CA LEU A 105 -5.21 -3.44 -7.48
C LEU A 105 -5.97 -4.58 -8.17
N LEU A 106 -6.79 -4.28 -9.20
CA LEU A 106 -7.42 -5.30 -10.04
C LEU A 106 -6.37 -6.17 -10.73
N ALA A 107 -5.34 -5.55 -11.33
CA ALA A 107 -4.23 -6.28 -11.95
C ALA A 107 -3.55 -7.24 -10.96
N THR A 108 -3.39 -6.82 -9.70
CA THR A 108 -2.80 -7.64 -8.64
C THR A 108 -3.74 -8.79 -8.22
N TRP A 109 -5.04 -8.52 -8.03
CA TRP A 109 -6.00 -9.55 -7.57
C TRP A 109 -6.30 -10.63 -8.60
N TYR A 110 -6.26 -10.28 -9.89
CA TYR A 110 -6.65 -11.15 -11.00
C TYR A 110 -5.48 -11.58 -11.88
N ASP A 111 -4.26 -11.22 -11.47
CA ASP A 111 -3.01 -11.55 -12.19
C ASP A 111 -3.01 -11.08 -13.65
N LEU A 112 -3.49 -9.87 -13.90
CA LEU A 112 -3.61 -9.32 -15.26
C LEU A 112 -2.32 -8.60 -15.68
N SER A 113 -1.88 -8.84 -16.92
CA SER A 113 -0.89 -7.99 -17.58
C SER A 113 -1.49 -6.62 -17.90
N ASP A 114 -0.67 -5.65 -18.28
CA ASP A 114 -1.16 -4.31 -18.64
C ASP A 114 -2.12 -4.34 -19.86
N VAL A 115 -1.89 -5.24 -20.80
CA VAL A 115 -2.78 -5.47 -21.95
C VAL A 115 -4.11 -6.04 -21.49
N MET A 116 -4.07 -7.15 -20.73
CA MET A 116 -5.28 -7.80 -20.22
C MET A 116 -6.06 -6.90 -19.25
N LEU A 117 -5.37 -6.00 -18.52
CA LEU A 117 -6.04 -5.04 -17.64
C LEU A 117 -6.83 -4.00 -18.47
N ALA A 118 -6.24 -3.48 -19.55
CA ALA A 118 -6.92 -2.56 -20.46
C ALA A 118 -8.16 -3.23 -21.07
N GLU A 119 -8.01 -4.41 -21.64
CA GLU A 119 -9.13 -5.20 -22.20
C GLU A 119 -10.21 -5.51 -21.13
N ALA A 120 -9.80 -5.92 -19.93
CA ALA A 120 -10.75 -6.21 -18.86
C ALA A 120 -11.52 -4.98 -18.36
N LEU A 121 -10.95 -3.78 -18.47
CA LEU A 121 -11.64 -2.53 -18.16
C LEU A 121 -12.67 -2.17 -19.24
N GLU A 122 -12.44 -2.55 -20.48
CA GLU A 122 -13.43 -2.38 -21.56
C GLU A 122 -14.59 -3.36 -21.40
N ASP A 123 -14.29 -4.65 -21.17
CA ASP A 123 -15.27 -5.72 -21.21
C ASP A 123 -16.09 -5.86 -19.91
N ARG A 124 -15.48 -5.57 -18.73
CA ARG A 124 -16.07 -5.90 -17.43
C ARG A 124 -16.68 -4.70 -16.72
N ALA A 125 -17.99 -4.59 -16.76
CA ALA A 125 -18.73 -3.53 -16.06
C ALA A 125 -18.38 -3.43 -14.56
N SER A 126 -18.11 -4.55 -13.87
CA SER A 126 -17.70 -4.55 -12.46
C SER A 126 -16.33 -3.91 -12.23
N PHE A 127 -15.40 -4.06 -13.17
CA PHE A 127 -14.07 -3.43 -13.11
C PHE A 127 -14.19 -1.93 -13.33
N ARG A 128 -14.97 -1.53 -14.31
CA ARG A 128 -15.28 -0.10 -14.57
C ARG A 128 -15.85 0.56 -13.33
N ARG A 129 -16.92 0.01 -12.74
CA ARG A 129 -17.53 0.55 -11.52
C ARG A 129 -16.54 0.62 -10.37
N PHE A 130 -15.72 -0.42 -10.14
CA PHE A 130 -14.72 -0.41 -9.08
C PHE A 130 -13.71 0.74 -9.24
N CYS A 131 -13.28 1.02 -10.48
CA CYS A 131 -12.36 2.12 -10.78
C CYS A 131 -13.04 3.48 -10.81
N GLY A 132 -14.35 3.55 -11.06
CA GLY A 132 -15.13 4.77 -11.17
C GLY A 132 -15.38 5.23 -12.61
N PHE A 133 -15.18 4.34 -13.60
CA PHE A 133 -15.50 4.63 -14.99
C PHE A 133 -17.00 4.42 -15.26
N ALA A 134 -17.64 5.36 -15.95
CA ALA A 134 -18.98 5.18 -16.46
C ALA A 134 -19.00 4.14 -17.60
N ARG A 135 -20.21 3.68 -17.94
CA ARG A 135 -20.38 2.58 -18.89
C ARG A 135 -19.88 2.91 -20.29
N ASP A 136 -20.09 4.14 -20.72
CA ASP A 136 -19.81 4.61 -22.09
C ASP A 136 -18.50 5.43 -22.18
N GLU A 137 -17.76 5.54 -21.08
CA GLU A 137 -16.47 6.27 -21.08
C GLU A 137 -15.35 5.43 -21.67
N ALA A 138 -14.38 6.09 -22.28
CA ALA A 138 -13.12 5.46 -22.64
C ALA A 138 -12.38 4.97 -21.39
N THR A 139 -11.57 3.94 -21.54
CA THR A 139 -10.74 3.37 -20.45
C THR A 139 -9.25 3.50 -20.77
N PRO A 140 -8.38 3.43 -19.75
CA PRO A 140 -6.94 3.56 -19.95
C PRO A 140 -6.37 2.40 -20.78
N GLU A 141 -5.56 2.73 -21.76
CA GLU A 141 -4.79 1.77 -22.53
C GLU A 141 -3.52 1.29 -21.77
N ARG A 142 -2.85 0.28 -22.30
CA ARG A 142 -1.62 -0.29 -21.74
C ARG A 142 -0.56 0.75 -21.38
N THR A 143 -0.30 1.70 -22.27
CA THR A 143 0.76 2.71 -22.09
C THR A 143 0.47 3.67 -20.95
N ALA A 144 -0.81 3.94 -20.66
CA ALA A 144 -1.22 4.75 -19.52
C ALA A 144 -0.80 4.09 -18.19
N PHE A 145 -0.95 2.77 -18.04
CA PHE A 145 -0.50 2.04 -16.85
C PHE A 145 1.01 2.07 -16.67
N VAL A 146 1.76 1.95 -17.77
CA VAL A 146 3.23 2.04 -17.72
C VAL A 146 3.68 3.42 -17.26
N ARG A 147 3.09 4.50 -17.81
CA ARG A 147 3.38 5.90 -17.42
C ARG A 147 3.02 6.16 -15.98
N PHE A 148 1.82 5.74 -15.55
CA PHE A 148 1.36 5.93 -14.17
C PHE A 148 2.29 5.25 -13.14
N ARG A 149 2.68 3.98 -13.36
CA ARG A 149 3.61 3.30 -12.48
C ARG A 149 4.98 3.98 -12.41
N ARG A 150 5.47 4.51 -13.53
CA ARG A 150 6.71 5.29 -13.54
C ARG A 150 6.59 6.48 -12.60
N GLN A 151 5.50 7.25 -12.69
CA GLN A 151 5.25 8.39 -11.81
C GLN A 151 5.15 7.97 -10.33
N LEU A 152 4.45 6.87 -10.01
CA LEU A 152 4.40 6.36 -8.64
C LEU A 152 5.78 6.04 -8.06
N VAL A 153 6.68 5.48 -8.88
CA VAL A 153 8.06 5.18 -8.50
C VAL A 153 8.89 6.45 -8.37
N GLU A 154 8.80 7.38 -9.32
CA GLU A 154 9.54 8.64 -9.33
C GLU A 154 9.20 9.53 -8.13
N VAL A 155 7.93 9.55 -7.72
CA VAL A 155 7.46 10.32 -6.55
C VAL A 155 7.61 9.53 -5.24
N GLY A 156 7.86 8.23 -5.29
CA GLY A 156 8.04 7.37 -4.10
C GLY A 156 6.74 7.14 -3.30
N LEU A 157 5.61 6.91 -3.99
CA LEU A 157 4.29 6.82 -3.37
C LEU A 157 3.90 5.44 -2.84
N ASP A 158 4.71 4.42 -3.03
CA ASP A 158 4.42 3.04 -2.65
C ASP A 158 4.13 2.90 -1.14
N GLN A 159 5.01 3.43 -0.29
CA GLN A 159 4.86 3.38 1.16
C GLN A 159 3.72 4.28 1.66
N SER A 160 3.56 5.48 1.10
CA SER A 160 2.50 6.41 1.51
C SER A 160 1.10 5.88 1.18
N LEU A 161 0.92 5.23 0.03
CA LEU A 161 -0.32 4.55 -0.35
C LEU A 161 -0.63 3.37 0.57
N PHE A 162 0.38 2.54 0.89
CA PHE A 162 0.23 1.45 1.85
C PHE A 162 -0.21 1.99 3.21
N ALA A 163 0.47 3.02 3.72
CA ALA A 163 0.14 3.64 5.00
C ALA A 163 -1.25 4.29 5.00
N ALA A 164 -1.69 4.90 3.89
CA ALA A 164 -3.02 5.50 3.77
C ALA A 164 -4.13 4.45 3.90
N ILE A 165 -4.00 3.32 3.20
CA ILE A 165 -4.95 2.20 3.28
C ILE A 165 -4.89 1.53 4.65
N ALA A 166 -3.69 1.27 5.21
CA ALA A 166 -3.54 0.65 6.52
C ALA A 166 -4.22 1.48 7.62
N ARG A 167 -4.01 2.80 7.66
CA ARG A 167 -4.70 3.71 8.59
C ARG A 167 -6.22 3.69 8.43
N GLY A 168 -6.72 3.58 7.20
CA GLY A 168 -8.16 3.44 6.95
C GLY A 168 -8.74 2.16 7.57
N LEU A 169 -8.00 1.06 7.50
CA LEU A 169 -8.37 -0.22 8.12
C LEU A 169 -8.27 -0.18 9.65
N GLU A 170 -7.25 0.49 10.19
CA GLU A 170 -7.09 0.68 11.64
C GLU A 170 -8.27 1.45 12.26
N LYS A 171 -8.69 2.55 11.63
CA LYS A 171 -9.86 3.34 12.06
C LYS A 171 -11.13 2.51 12.13
N LYS A 172 -11.26 1.46 11.34
CA LYS A 172 -12.38 0.50 11.35
C LYS A 172 -12.18 -0.65 12.35
N GLY A 173 -11.18 -0.57 13.25
CA GLY A 173 -10.93 -1.57 14.27
C GLY A 173 -10.30 -2.87 13.76
N ALA A 174 -9.78 -2.89 12.53
CA ALA A 174 -9.21 -4.08 11.91
C ALA A 174 -7.90 -4.57 12.56
N ILE A 175 -7.18 -3.70 13.22
CA ILE A 175 -5.88 -3.99 13.83
C ILE A 175 -5.95 -3.71 15.33
N VAL A 176 -5.84 -4.77 16.12
CA VAL A 176 -5.66 -4.70 17.56
C VAL A 176 -4.17 -4.90 17.85
N ARG A 177 -3.52 -4.00 18.59
CA ARG A 177 -2.07 -4.01 18.86
C ARG A 177 -1.63 -5.12 19.84
N LYS A 178 -2.02 -6.39 19.62
CA LYS A 178 -1.82 -7.51 20.55
C LYS A 178 -0.79 -8.57 20.12
N GLY A 179 -0.06 -8.34 19.04
CA GLY A 179 0.98 -9.28 18.60
C GLY A 179 1.31 -9.15 17.11
N THR A 180 2.57 -9.35 16.79
CA THR A 180 3.13 -9.14 15.45
C THR A 180 3.90 -10.39 15.03
N LEU A 181 3.64 -10.87 13.83
CA LEU A 181 4.40 -11.90 13.15
C LEU A 181 5.36 -11.22 12.17
N ILE A 182 6.63 -11.60 12.18
CA ILE A 182 7.62 -11.13 11.20
C ILE A 182 8.17 -12.30 10.41
N ASP A 183 8.28 -12.13 9.09
CA ASP A 183 8.89 -13.12 8.20
C ASP A 183 9.22 -12.49 6.84
N ALA A 184 9.96 -13.21 6.01
CA ALA A 184 10.33 -12.78 4.67
C ALA A 184 10.09 -13.89 3.64
N THR A 185 9.87 -13.49 2.40
CA THR A 185 9.75 -14.41 1.28
C THR A 185 10.55 -13.92 0.09
N VAL A 186 11.21 -14.86 -0.59
CA VAL A 186 11.91 -14.57 -1.84
C VAL A 186 10.93 -14.62 -3.00
N ILE A 187 11.06 -13.64 -3.90
CA ILE A 187 10.28 -13.46 -5.11
C ILE A 187 11.29 -13.30 -6.25
N GLY A 188 11.20 -14.13 -7.29
CA GLY A 188 12.12 -14.08 -8.43
C GLY A 188 12.06 -12.73 -9.16
N SER A 189 13.17 -12.27 -9.71
CA SER A 189 13.16 -11.13 -10.62
C SER A 189 12.53 -11.47 -11.96
N ALA A 190 12.00 -10.48 -12.65
CA ALA A 190 11.49 -10.58 -14.01
C ALA A 190 12.57 -10.95 -15.05
N SER A 191 13.84 -10.67 -14.75
CA SER A 191 14.97 -10.92 -15.64
C SER A 191 16.21 -11.33 -14.85
N LYS A 192 17.01 -12.23 -15.43
CA LYS A 192 18.35 -12.56 -14.91
C LYS A 192 19.34 -11.42 -15.04
N GLY A 193 19.09 -10.47 -15.94
CA GLY A 193 19.90 -9.27 -16.13
C GLY A 193 19.52 -8.09 -15.22
N ASP A 194 18.62 -8.30 -14.27
CA ASP A 194 18.22 -7.28 -13.29
C ASP A 194 19.39 -7.02 -12.32
N ARG A 195 20.00 -5.84 -12.41
CA ARG A 195 21.20 -5.47 -11.63
C ARG A 195 20.91 -5.19 -10.16
N ASP A 196 19.67 -4.85 -9.82
CA ASP A 196 19.25 -4.56 -8.45
C ASP A 196 18.84 -5.84 -7.71
N ALA A 197 18.61 -6.93 -8.43
CA ALA A 197 18.29 -8.23 -7.86
C ALA A 197 19.56 -9.00 -7.46
N ALA A 198 19.44 -9.88 -6.48
CA ALA A 198 20.55 -10.72 -6.04
C ALA A 198 20.14 -12.18 -5.90
N TRP A 199 21.14 -13.07 -5.80
CA TRP A 199 20.94 -14.49 -5.62
C TRP A 199 20.71 -14.85 -4.15
N ALA A 200 19.53 -15.39 -3.85
CA ALA A 200 19.25 -16.06 -2.57
C ALA A 200 19.64 -17.53 -2.67
N LYS A 201 20.58 -17.97 -1.85
CA LYS A 201 20.96 -19.39 -1.72
C LYS A 201 20.06 -20.04 -0.65
N HIS A 202 19.58 -21.23 -0.94
CA HIS A 202 18.81 -22.04 0.00
C HIS A 202 19.44 -23.42 0.11
N LYS A 203 19.51 -23.99 1.33
CA LYS A 203 20.18 -25.28 1.56
C LYS A 203 19.57 -26.45 0.76
N SER A 204 18.26 -26.42 0.52
CA SER A 204 17.49 -27.53 -0.06
C SER A 204 16.72 -27.18 -1.33
N ARG A 205 16.90 -25.99 -1.89
CA ARG A 205 16.20 -25.53 -3.10
C ARG A 205 17.16 -24.86 -4.05
N ALA A 206 16.82 -24.82 -5.34
CA ALA A 206 17.57 -24.07 -6.33
C ALA A 206 17.72 -22.60 -5.92
N PRO A 207 18.87 -21.97 -6.19
CA PRO A 207 19.06 -20.54 -5.95
C PRO A 207 18.05 -19.72 -6.76
N VAL A 208 17.56 -18.64 -6.17
CA VAL A 208 16.63 -17.72 -6.82
C VAL A 208 17.29 -16.36 -6.96
N HIS A 209 17.35 -15.84 -8.20
CA HIS A 209 17.74 -14.46 -8.48
C HIS A 209 16.52 -13.55 -8.35
N GLY A 210 16.54 -12.61 -7.43
CA GLY A 210 15.35 -11.78 -7.20
C GLY A 210 15.45 -10.85 -6.00
N TYR A 211 14.31 -10.64 -5.38
CA TYR A 211 14.09 -9.75 -4.25
C TYR A 211 13.53 -10.50 -3.06
N LYS A 212 13.67 -9.92 -1.90
CA LYS A 212 13.08 -10.41 -0.66
C LYS A 212 12.05 -9.41 -0.15
N ALA A 213 10.83 -9.88 0.06
CA ALA A 213 9.78 -9.10 0.70
C ALA A 213 9.71 -9.48 2.18
N HIS A 214 10.02 -8.52 3.04
CA HIS A 214 9.94 -8.63 4.50
C HIS A 214 8.63 -8.01 4.95
N ILE A 215 7.86 -8.71 5.78
CA ILE A 215 6.58 -8.21 6.27
C ILE A 215 6.46 -8.36 7.78
N ALA A 216 5.75 -7.42 8.39
CA ALA A 216 5.19 -7.57 9.73
C ALA A 216 3.67 -7.61 9.62
N ALA A 217 3.04 -8.62 10.22
CA ALA A 217 1.61 -8.84 10.16
C ALA A 217 1.02 -9.00 11.56
N HIS A 218 -0.24 -8.60 11.73
CA HIS A 218 -0.96 -8.80 12.98
C HIS A 218 -1.22 -10.29 13.23
N LYS A 219 -0.93 -10.77 14.44
CA LYS A 219 -0.96 -12.18 14.83
C LYS A 219 -2.30 -12.88 14.55
N ASP A 220 -3.41 -12.24 14.87
CA ASP A 220 -4.73 -12.88 14.80
C ASP A 220 -5.48 -12.56 13.51
N THR A 221 -5.46 -11.31 13.04
CA THR A 221 -6.14 -10.92 11.82
C THR A 221 -5.36 -11.28 10.55
N GLY A 222 -4.02 -11.39 10.65
CA GLY A 222 -3.14 -11.60 9.50
C GLY A 222 -3.01 -10.38 8.61
N LEU A 223 -3.45 -9.18 9.03
CA LEU A 223 -3.28 -7.94 8.27
C LEU A 223 -1.83 -7.50 8.32
N ILE A 224 -1.27 -7.13 7.19
CA ILE A 224 0.11 -6.64 7.06
C ILE A 224 0.17 -5.23 7.60
N ARG A 225 1.10 -4.97 8.53
CA ARG A 225 1.32 -3.69 9.22
C ARG A 225 2.52 -2.91 8.66
N ALA A 226 3.53 -3.64 8.23
CA ALA A 226 4.73 -3.05 7.62
C ALA A 226 5.28 -3.96 6.52
N VAL A 227 5.92 -3.35 5.56
CA VAL A 227 6.50 -4.01 4.38
C VAL A 227 7.83 -3.34 4.05
N GLU A 228 8.84 -4.13 3.75
CA GLU A 228 10.11 -3.67 3.17
C GLU A 228 10.55 -4.64 2.07
N THR A 229 11.22 -4.12 1.05
CA THR A 229 11.72 -4.94 -0.07
C THR A 229 13.19 -4.67 -0.28
N THR A 230 13.97 -5.73 -0.34
CA THR A 230 15.42 -5.68 -0.54
C THR A 230 15.86 -6.62 -1.66
N ALA A 231 17.12 -6.55 -2.05
CA ALA A 231 17.74 -7.62 -2.82
C ALA A 231 17.69 -8.94 -2.04
N ALA A 232 17.59 -10.08 -2.74
CA ALA A 232 17.31 -11.36 -2.09
C ALA A 232 18.42 -11.90 -1.19
N ASN A 233 19.65 -11.36 -1.29
CA ASN A 233 20.80 -11.73 -0.46
C ASN A 233 20.84 -11.02 0.91
N GLU A 234 20.04 -9.97 1.11
CA GLU A 234 19.98 -9.26 2.39
C GLU A 234 19.54 -10.17 3.53
N ALA A 235 20.21 -10.05 4.69
CA ALA A 235 19.88 -10.85 5.86
C ALA A 235 18.57 -10.34 6.53
N ASP A 236 17.70 -11.27 6.92
CA ASP A 236 16.41 -10.92 7.54
C ASP A 236 16.59 -10.17 8.86
N VAL A 237 17.65 -10.48 9.60
CA VAL A 237 18.01 -9.84 10.87
C VAL A 237 18.33 -8.35 10.71
N THR A 238 18.93 -7.96 9.59
CA THR A 238 19.29 -6.57 9.29
C THR A 238 18.05 -5.70 9.08
N ILE A 239 17.03 -6.27 8.45
CA ILE A 239 15.80 -5.55 8.08
C ILE A 239 14.75 -5.61 9.19
N ALA A 240 14.81 -6.58 10.10
CA ALA A 240 13.83 -6.75 11.15
C ALA A 240 13.55 -5.47 11.97
N PRO A 241 14.53 -4.65 12.40
CA PRO A 241 14.26 -3.42 13.12
C PRO A 241 13.39 -2.40 12.38
N SER A 242 13.49 -2.33 11.06
CA SER A 242 12.72 -1.39 10.24
C SER A 242 11.26 -1.81 10.05
N ILE A 243 10.99 -3.12 9.97
CA ILE A 243 9.63 -3.63 9.75
C ILE A 243 8.84 -3.83 11.06
N ILE A 244 9.48 -3.90 12.22
CA ILE A 244 8.77 -3.99 13.50
C ILE A 244 8.02 -2.66 13.72
N PRO A 245 6.68 -2.67 13.79
CA PRO A 245 5.90 -1.45 14.00
C PRO A 245 6.00 -0.97 15.46
N ASP A 246 5.61 0.27 15.70
CA ASP A 246 5.48 0.79 17.06
C ASP A 246 4.38 0.04 17.84
N ALA A 247 4.59 -0.16 19.13
CA ALA A 247 3.74 -0.95 20.01
C ALA A 247 3.37 -2.32 19.38
N PRO A 248 4.37 -3.16 19.05
CA PRO A 248 4.14 -4.40 18.32
C PRO A 248 3.44 -5.48 19.15
N GLY A 249 3.40 -5.33 20.47
CA GLY A 249 3.01 -6.38 21.41
C GLY A 249 4.02 -7.52 21.44
N GLU A 250 3.56 -8.77 21.47
CA GLU A 250 4.44 -9.94 21.34
C GLU A 250 4.89 -10.10 19.88
N VAL A 251 6.21 -10.17 19.64
CA VAL A 251 6.79 -10.32 18.29
C VAL A 251 7.26 -11.75 18.08
N TYR A 252 6.66 -12.41 17.08
CA TYR A 252 6.96 -13.79 16.69
C TYR A 252 7.72 -13.81 15.38
N GLY A 253 8.82 -14.52 15.32
CA GLY A 253 9.64 -14.73 14.14
C GLY A 253 10.32 -16.10 14.18
N ASP A 254 10.89 -16.50 13.06
CA ASP A 254 11.64 -17.73 12.98
C ASP A 254 13.05 -17.58 13.58
N LYS A 255 13.84 -18.66 13.52
CA LYS A 255 15.21 -18.69 14.02
C LYS A 255 16.14 -17.70 13.33
N ALA A 256 15.83 -17.24 12.11
CA ALA A 256 16.66 -16.28 11.40
C ALA A 256 16.71 -14.93 12.13
N TYR A 257 15.65 -14.61 12.88
CA TYR A 257 15.53 -13.37 13.66
C TYR A 257 16.12 -13.44 15.06
N ASP A 258 16.66 -14.59 15.49
CA ASP A 258 17.27 -14.78 16.81
C ASP A 258 18.62 -14.07 16.89
N ALA A 259 18.58 -12.77 17.21
CA ALA A 259 19.74 -11.89 17.35
C ALA A 259 19.43 -10.77 18.36
N LEU A 260 20.48 -10.35 19.10
CA LEU A 260 20.37 -9.30 20.10
C LEU A 260 19.85 -7.98 19.52
N SER A 261 20.28 -7.62 18.31
CA SER A 261 19.82 -6.40 17.62
C SER A 261 18.31 -6.37 17.42
N VAL A 262 17.70 -7.51 17.07
CA VAL A 262 16.25 -7.62 16.89
C VAL A 262 15.53 -7.55 18.25
N GLU A 263 16.05 -8.19 19.28
CA GLU A 263 15.48 -8.09 20.63
C GLU A 263 15.52 -6.67 21.19
N VAL A 264 16.62 -5.96 20.99
CA VAL A 264 16.76 -4.54 21.36
C VAL A 264 15.73 -3.69 20.61
N ALA A 265 15.59 -3.90 19.31
CA ALA A 265 14.60 -3.18 18.50
C ALA A 265 13.15 -3.44 18.97
N ILE A 266 12.81 -4.69 19.30
CA ILE A 266 11.49 -5.06 19.84
C ILE A 266 11.23 -4.32 21.15
N LYS A 267 12.19 -4.34 22.09
CA LYS A 267 12.07 -3.66 23.39
C LYS A 267 11.97 -2.15 23.25
N ALA A 268 12.79 -1.55 22.38
CA ALA A 268 12.77 -0.10 22.12
C ALA A 268 11.41 0.38 21.61
N LYS A 269 10.66 -0.48 20.89
CA LYS A 269 9.31 -0.20 20.39
C LYS A 269 8.19 -0.66 21.35
N GLY A 270 8.52 -0.98 22.59
CA GLY A 270 7.56 -1.39 23.63
C GLY A 270 6.99 -2.80 23.45
N GLY A 271 7.69 -3.67 22.74
CA GLY A 271 7.27 -5.05 22.50
C GLY A 271 7.94 -6.09 23.39
N THR A 272 7.45 -7.32 23.31
CA THR A 272 8.01 -8.51 23.95
C THR A 272 8.46 -9.52 22.89
N SER A 273 9.71 -9.99 23.00
CA SER A 273 10.25 -10.98 22.07
C SER A 273 9.67 -12.37 22.36
N LYS A 274 9.13 -13.00 21.32
CA LYS A 274 8.69 -14.38 21.22
C LYS A 274 9.32 -15.05 19.99
N LEU A 275 10.59 -14.73 19.75
CA LEU A 275 11.34 -15.29 18.62
C LEU A 275 11.71 -16.74 18.89
N MET A 276 11.70 -17.57 17.85
CA MET A 276 12.23 -18.92 17.92
C MET A 276 13.76 -18.86 18.07
N ARG A 277 14.32 -19.66 18.98
CA ARG A 277 15.74 -19.68 19.28
C ARG A 277 16.52 -20.60 18.34
N LYS A 278 17.75 -20.22 18.01
CA LYS A 278 18.75 -21.10 17.38
C LYS A 278 19.33 -22.05 18.42
N GLY A 279 19.66 -23.27 17.97
CA GLY A 279 20.46 -24.17 18.79
C GLY A 279 21.90 -23.67 18.89
N HIS A 280 22.47 -23.76 20.05
CA HIS A 280 23.89 -23.51 20.29
C HIS A 280 24.44 -24.56 21.27
N ARG A 281 25.78 -24.69 21.31
CA ARG A 281 26.48 -25.76 22.01
C ARG A 281 26.05 -25.94 23.50
N TRP A 282 25.70 -24.85 24.16
CA TRP A 282 25.38 -24.83 25.57
C TRP A 282 23.90 -24.92 25.92
N LEU A 283 23.01 -24.96 24.89
CA LEU A 283 21.59 -25.04 25.11
C LEU A 283 21.09 -26.47 24.86
N PRO A 284 20.62 -27.18 25.95
CA PRO A 284 20.05 -28.51 25.77
C PRO A 284 18.92 -28.53 24.74
N ALA A 285 18.89 -29.57 23.92
CA ALA A 285 17.90 -29.73 22.87
C ALA A 285 16.45 -29.71 23.40
N GLU A 286 16.23 -30.31 24.57
CA GLU A 286 14.93 -30.33 25.25
C GLU A 286 14.43 -28.91 25.61
N ARG A 287 15.32 -28.09 26.19
CA ARG A 287 14.97 -26.68 26.52
C ARG A 287 14.72 -25.85 25.27
N LEU A 288 15.51 -26.05 24.22
CA LEU A 288 15.30 -25.41 22.93
C LEU A 288 13.93 -25.79 22.34
N GLU A 289 13.60 -27.07 22.39
CA GLU A 289 12.33 -27.59 21.87
C GLU A 289 11.14 -27.09 22.71
N ALA A 290 11.26 -27.13 24.05
CA ALA A 290 10.24 -26.60 24.95
C ALA A 290 9.94 -25.11 24.69
N HIS A 291 10.98 -24.30 24.34
CA HIS A 291 10.80 -22.91 23.95
C HIS A 291 10.15 -22.77 22.57
N ASN A 292 10.63 -23.49 21.57
CA ASN A 292 10.23 -23.31 20.17
C ASN A 292 8.88 -23.96 19.82
N ARG A 293 8.51 -25.06 20.47
CA ARG A 293 7.31 -25.84 20.17
C ARG A 293 6.01 -25.01 20.22
N PRO A 294 5.72 -24.23 21.28
CA PRO A 294 4.49 -23.43 21.34
C PRO A 294 4.47 -22.27 20.34
N LEU A 295 5.63 -21.81 19.86
CA LEU A 295 5.74 -20.68 18.94
C LEU A 295 5.49 -21.06 17.48
N ARG A 296 5.77 -22.32 17.08
CA ARG A 296 5.63 -22.79 15.70
C ARG A 296 4.23 -22.58 15.11
N PRO A 297 3.12 -22.96 15.75
CA PRO A 297 1.79 -22.80 15.17
C PRO A 297 1.36 -21.34 15.07
N ILE A 298 1.89 -20.47 15.93
CA ILE A 298 1.61 -19.04 15.88
C ILE A 298 2.39 -18.42 14.71
N ARG A 299 3.68 -18.68 14.62
CA ARG A 299 4.55 -18.18 13.55
C ARG A 299 4.08 -18.66 12.18
N SER A 300 3.66 -19.93 12.03
CA SER A 300 3.22 -20.47 10.73
C SER A 300 2.02 -19.76 10.11
N ARG A 301 1.28 -18.95 10.89
CA ARG A 301 0.15 -18.17 10.37
C ARG A 301 0.57 -17.18 9.28
N ILE A 302 1.80 -16.63 9.34
CA ILE A 302 2.31 -15.70 8.34
C ILE A 302 2.49 -16.38 6.96
N GLU A 303 2.74 -17.68 6.95
CA GLU A 303 2.88 -18.47 5.70
C GLU A 303 1.62 -18.44 4.85
N LYS A 304 0.44 -18.23 5.47
CA LYS A 304 -0.83 -18.06 4.74
C LYS A 304 -0.84 -16.80 3.87
N ILE A 305 -0.15 -15.75 4.31
CA ILE A 305 0.00 -14.49 3.56
C ILE A 305 0.81 -14.77 2.29
N PHE A 306 2.00 -15.34 2.46
CA PHE A 306 2.85 -15.71 1.32
C PHE A 306 2.22 -16.76 0.41
N GLY A 307 1.48 -17.70 1.00
CA GLY A 307 0.68 -18.67 0.26
C GLY A 307 -0.37 -18.00 -0.62
N THR A 308 -1.05 -16.95 -0.13
CA THR A 308 -2.00 -16.16 -0.91
C THR A 308 -1.31 -15.41 -2.03
N TRP A 309 -0.20 -14.73 -1.75
CA TRP A 309 0.57 -14.03 -2.77
C TRP A 309 1.01 -14.96 -3.90
N LYS A 310 1.60 -16.11 -3.54
CA LYS A 310 2.17 -17.06 -4.53
C LYS A 310 1.15 -17.89 -5.28
N ARG A 311 -0.01 -18.19 -4.66
CA ARG A 311 -1.05 -19.05 -5.25
C ARG A 311 -2.19 -18.29 -5.88
N SER A 312 -2.71 -17.26 -5.15
CA SER A 312 -3.91 -16.53 -5.60
C SER A 312 -3.59 -15.31 -6.44
N TYR A 313 -2.43 -14.66 -6.21
CA TYR A 313 -1.98 -13.49 -6.99
C TYR A 313 -0.86 -13.85 -7.98
N HIS A 314 -0.49 -15.16 -8.06
CA HIS A 314 0.60 -15.66 -8.88
C HIS A 314 1.93 -14.90 -8.72
N PHE A 315 2.10 -14.23 -7.56
CA PHE A 315 3.24 -13.40 -7.25
C PHE A 315 4.46 -14.23 -6.81
N ARG A 316 4.95 -15.09 -7.73
CA ARG A 316 6.19 -15.88 -7.57
C ARG A 316 7.40 -15.19 -8.17
N SER A 317 7.18 -14.30 -9.13
CA SER A 317 8.19 -13.47 -9.76
C SER A 317 7.68 -12.04 -9.92
N MET A 318 8.63 -11.10 -9.94
CA MET A 318 8.35 -9.70 -10.25
C MET A 318 7.95 -9.58 -11.72
N ARG A 319 7.09 -8.63 -12.02
CA ARG A 319 6.71 -8.28 -13.39
C ARG A 319 7.62 -7.20 -14.00
N TRP A 320 8.28 -6.43 -13.13
CA TRP A 320 9.07 -5.27 -13.51
C TRP A 320 10.49 -5.39 -12.99
N ILE A 321 11.45 -4.83 -13.72
CA ILE A 321 12.88 -4.84 -13.41
C ILE A 321 13.22 -3.61 -12.58
N GLY A 322 14.08 -3.78 -11.57
CA GLY A 322 14.61 -2.75 -10.70
C GLY A 322 13.94 -2.70 -9.32
N LEU A 323 14.73 -2.39 -8.28
CA LEU A 323 14.31 -2.42 -6.86
C LEU A 323 13.14 -1.48 -6.57
N ALA A 324 13.14 -0.27 -7.12
CA ALA A 324 12.07 0.69 -6.89
C ALA A 324 10.70 0.19 -7.41
N LYS A 325 10.69 -0.47 -8.58
CA LYS A 325 9.47 -1.09 -9.11
C LYS A 325 9.10 -2.36 -8.35
N ALA A 326 10.08 -3.12 -7.87
CA ALA A 326 9.84 -4.27 -6.99
C ALA A 326 9.18 -3.82 -5.67
N LYS A 327 9.65 -2.73 -5.05
CA LYS A 327 9.03 -2.11 -3.87
C LYS A 327 7.57 -1.76 -4.13
N LEU A 328 7.28 -1.05 -5.22
CA LEU A 328 5.91 -0.72 -5.61
C LEU A 328 5.05 -1.98 -5.76
N GLN A 329 5.55 -3.02 -6.43
CA GLN A 329 4.78 -4.25 -6.67
C GLN A 329 4.48 -5.00 -5.36
N VAL A 330 5.43 -5.07 -4.44
CA VAL A 330 5.24 -5.69 -3.11
C VAL A 330 4.22 -4.90 -2.28
N HIS A 331 4.29 -3.56 -2.28
CA HIS A 331 3.32 -2.73 -1.60
C HIS A 331 1.90 -2.89 -2.19
N LEU A 332 1.76 -2.94 -3.52
CA LEU A 332 0.48 -3.24 -4.16
C LEU A 332 -0.07 -4.61 -3.76
N ALA A 333 0.78 -5.63 -3.68
CA ALA A 333 0.37 -6.96 -3.23
C ALA A 333 -0.05 -6.96 -1.75
N ALA A 334 0.62 -6.20 -0.90
CA ALA A 334 0.28 -6.05 0.52
C ALA A 334 -1.05 -5.29 0.70
N ILE A 335 -1.27 -4.19 -0.04
CA ILE A 335 -2.54 -3.46 -0.04
C ILE A 335 -3.67 -4.37 -0.53
N ALA A 336 -3.49 -5.00 -1.66
CA ALA A 336 -4.46 -5.92 -2.26
C ALA A 336 -4.84 -7.05 -1.29
N TYR A 337 -3.86 -7.60 -0.59
CA TYR A 337 -4.06 -8.63 0.43
C TYR A 337 -4.86 -8.07 1.62
N ASN A 338 -4.45 -6.94 2.17
CA ASN A 338 -5.10 -6.33 3.34
C ASN A 338 -6.56 -6.01 3.08
N VAL A 339 -6.89 -5.42 1.92
CA VAL A 339 -8.26 -5.08 1.53
C VAL A 339 -9.14 -6.34 1.46
N LYS A 340 -8.71 -7.38 0.74
CA LYS A 340 -9.45 -8.66 0.66
C LYS A 340 -9.50 -9.40 2.00
N ARG A 341 -8.44 -9.33 2.81
CA ARG A 341 -8.42 -9.95 4.13
C ARG A 341 -9.41 -9.28 5.07
N PHE A 342 -9.43 -7.95 5.10
CA PHE A 342 -10.37 -7.20 5.91
C PHE A 342 -11.82 -7.45 5.50
N TRP A 343 -12.12 -7.43 4.19
CA TRP A 343 -13.44 -7.78 3.68
C TRP A 343 -13.92 -9.16 4.16
N ARG A 344 -13.03 -10.17 4.14
CA ARG A 344 -13.37 -11.50 4.65
C ARG A 344 -13.60 -11.52 6.16
N LEU A 345 -12.84 -10.72 6.93
CA LEU A 345 -13.02 -10.61 8.38
C LEU A 345 -14.35 -9.96 8.78
N GLN A 346 -14.90 -9.07 7.96
CA GLN A 346 -16.21 -8.46 8.20
C GLN A 346 -17.38 -9.41 7.89
N ARG A 347 -17.13 -10.52 7.19
CA ARG A 347 -18.16 -11.51 6.81
C ARG A 347 -18.06 -12.80 7.62
N ALA A 348 -17.05 -12.94 8.46
CA ALA A 348 -16.85 -14.11 9.33
C ALA A 348 -17.53 -13.92 10.69
#